data_4566470aaf360fa9c5ab2cf1ae4e89f3
#
_entry.id   4566470aaf360fa9c5ab2cf1ae4e89f3
#
_cell.length_a   1.000
_cell.length_b   1.000
_cell.length_c   1.000
_cell.angle_alpha   90.00
_cell.angle_beta   90.00
_cell.angle_gamma   90.00
#
_symmetry.space_group_name_H-M   'P 1'
#
loop_
_entity.id
_entity.type
_entity.pdbx_description
1 polymer ?
#
loop_
_entity_poly.entity_id
_entity_poly.type
_entity_poly.pdbx_seq_one_letter_code
_entity_poly.pdbx_strand_id
1 'polypeptide(L)' 'MSTPTLAALVYAIRWEANDVVSVELRPAADDVVFPPFEAGSHINLNLGNGLSRSYSLCNSDADRGRYVVGVA' A
#
# COMPACT_ATOMS: atom_id res chain seq x y z
N MET A 1 8.84 18.40 8.56
CA MET A 1 7.43 18.03 8.55
C MET A 1 7.31 16.51 8.44
N SER A 2 6.61 15.90 9.35
CA SER A 2 6.47 14.45 9.35
C SER A 2 5.33 14.04 8.41
N THR A 3 5.51 12.90 7.73
CA THR A 3 4.46 12.30 6.93
C THR A 3 3.46 11.63 7.85
N PRO A 4 2.16 11.80 7.63
CA PRO A 4 1.17 11.11 8.45
C PRO A 4 1.28 9.60 8.29
N THR A 5 1.05 8.89 9.38
CA THR A 5 1.01 7.43 9.39
C THR A 5 -0.45 7.02 9.46
N LEU A 6 -0.87 6.17 8.54
CA LEU A 6 -2.24 5.67 8.47
C LEU A 6 -2.23 4.18 8.75
N ALA A 7 -3.22 3.74 9.52
CA ALA A 7 -3.41 2.31 9.75
C ALA A 7 -4.04 1.69 8.50
N ALA A 8 -3.47 0.57 8.07
CA ALA A 8 -3.93 -0.16 6.92
C ALA A 8 -4.09 -1.63 7.25
N LEU A 9 -5.00 -2.28 6.56
CA LEU A 9 -5.13 -3.72 6.64
C LEU A 9 -4.79 -4.34 5.28
N VAL A 10 -4.29 -5.56 5.33
CA VAL A 10 -4.05 -6.35 4.12
C VAL A 10 -5.40 -6.93 3.70
N TYR A 11 -5.93 -6.39 2.62
CA TYR A 11 -7.25 -6.79 2.12
C TYR A 11 -7.17 -8.04 1.27
N ALA A 12 -6.14 -8.13 0.41
CA ALA A 12 -5.96 -9.26 -0.47
C ALA A 12 -4.49 -9.43 -0.83
N ILE A 13 -4.10 -10.67 -1.06
CA ILE A 13 -2.77 -11.01 -1.58
C ILE A 13 -3.03 -11.86 -2.82
N ARG A 14 -2.41 -11.48 -3.95
CA ARG A 14 -2.61 -12.17 -5.22
C ARG A 14 -1.28 -12.63 -5.78
N TRP A 15 -1.25 -13.83 -6.28
CA TRP A 15 -0.11 -14.35 -7.02
C TRP A 15 -0.12 -13.73 -8.41
N GLU A 16 0.96 -13.05 -8.76
CA GLU A 16 1.05 -12.36 -10.05
C GLU A 16 1.97 -13.09 -11.03
N ALA A 17 3.13 -13.52 -10.57
CA ALA A 17 4.12 -14.19 -11.37
C ALA A 17 5.06 -14.93 -10.45
N ASN A 18 6.06 -15.62 -11.02
CA ASN A 18 7.05 -16.32 -10.23
C ASN A 18 7.71 -15.36 -9.24
N ASP A 19 7.61 -15.68 -7.96
CA ASP A 19 8.24 -14.95 -6.87
C ASP A 19 7.73 -13.52 -6.69
N VAL A 20 6.59 -13.17 -7.30
CA VAL A 20 5.98 -11.85 -7.15
C VAL A 20 4.53 -11.99 -6.75
N VAL A 21 4.16 -11.33 -5.67
CA VAL A 21 2.76 -11.23 -5.25
C VAL A 21 2.38 -9.76 -5.19
N SER A 22 1.11 -9.47 -5.43
CA SER A 22 0.58 -8.14 -5.17
C SER A 22 -0.18 -8.16 -3.85
N VAL A 23 -0.03 -7.08 -3.09
CA VAL A 23 -0.69 -6.92 -1.80
C VAL A 23 -1.59 -5.69 -1.91
N GLU A 24 -2.87 -5.90 -1.71
CA GLU A 24 -3.84 -4.82 -1.71
C GLU A 24 -4.07 -4.36 -0.28
N LEU A 25 -3.89 -3.06 -0.05
CA LEU A 25 -4.04 -2.43 1.25
C LEU A 25 -5.25 -1.51 1.22
N ARG A 26 -6.04 -1.57 2.25
CA ARG A 26 -7.17 -0.66 2.44
C ARG A 26 -7.08 -0.01 3.82
N PRO A 27 -7.73 1.15 4.01
CA PRO A 27 -7.74 1.76 5.34
C PRO A 27 -8.34 0.82 6.38
N ALA A 28 -7.73 0.78 7.55
CA ALA A 28 -8.22 -0.07 8.64
C ALA A 28 -9.52 0.45 9.24
N ALA A 29 -9.77 1.74 9.13
CA ALA A 29 -10.99 2.38 9.66
C ALA A 29 -11.92 2.75 8.50
N ASP A 30 -13.23 2.54 8.68
CA ASP A 30 -14.22 2.77 7.63
C ASP A 30 -14.37 4.24 7.24
N ASP A 31 -14.05 5.16 8.14
CA ASP A 31 -14.17 6.58 7.91
C ASP A 31 -12.89 7.23 7.37
N VAL A 32 -11.88 6.42 7.08
CA VAL A 32 -10.59 6.90 6.58
C VAL A 32 -10.48 6.55 5.10
N VAL A 33 -10.04 7.52 4.31
CA VAL A 33 -9.76 7.32 2.89
C VAL A 33 -8.27 7.57 2.69
N PHE A 34 -7.60 6.69 1.97
CA PHE A 34 -6.20 6.90 1.63
C PHE A 34 -6.04 8.15 0.77
N PRO A 35 -4.98 8.93 0.99
CA PRO A 35 -4.71 10.08 0.13
C PRO A 35 -4.55 9.66 -1.33
N PRO A 36 -4.93 10.53 -2.27
CA PRO A 36 -4.66 10.28 -3.68
C PRO A 36 -3.16 10.20 -3.92
N PHE A 37 -2.77 9.49 -4.96
CA PHE A 37 -1.36 9.29 -5.31
C PHE A 37 -1.18 9.48 -6.81
N GLU A 38 0.07 9.66 -7.21
CA GLU A 38 0.45 9.69 -8.62
C GLU A 38 1.03 8.34 -9.02
N ALA A 39 0.90 8.00 -10.30
CA ALA A 39 1.48 6.77 -10.82
C ALA A 39 2.99 6.73 -10.51
N GLY A 40 3.46 5.60 -10.01
CA GLY A 40 4.87 5.42 -9.64
C GLY A 40 5.24 5.94 -8.26
N SER A 41 4.27 6.45 -7.50
CA SER A 41 4.53 6.89 -6.13
C SER A 41 4.96 5.72 -5.25
N HIS A 42 5.68 6.07 -4.20
CA HIS A 42 6.14 5.10 -3.19
C HIS A 42 5.38 5.30 -1.89
N ILE A 43 5.21 4.21 -1.16
CA ILE A 43 4.74 4.27 0.23
C ILE A 43 5.73 3.53 1.10
N ASN A 44 5.78 3.93 2.36
CA ASN A 44 6.57 3.22 3.37
C ASN A 44 5.63 2.41 4.24
N LEU A 45 5.87 1.10 4.29
CA LEU A 45 5.10 0.20 5.14
C LEU A 45 5.86 -0.04 6.43
N ASN A 46 5.23 0.29 7.55
CA ASN A 46 5.77 -0.02 8.87
C ASN A 46 5.27 -1.41 9.26
N LEU A 47 6.20 -2.35 9.32
CA LEU A 47 5.87 -3.76 9.48
C LEU A 47 5.90 -4.22 10.95
N GLY A 48 6.08 -3.27 11.87
CA GLY A 48 6.29 -3.60 13.27
C GLY A 48 7.76 -3.90 13.56
N ASN A 49 8.11 -4.10 14.81
CA ASN A 49 9.49 -4.41 15.23
C ASN A 49 10.53 -3.39 14.74
N GLY A 50 10.11 -2.16 14.47
CA GLY A 50 11.01 -1.15 13.95
C GLY A 50 11.38 -1.30 12.49
N LEU A 51 10.78 -2.25 11.78
CA LEU A 51 11.05 -2.48 10.36
C LEU A 51 10.15 -1.61 9.50
N SER A 52 10.75 -1.03 8.47
CA SER A 52 10.04 -0.24 7.48
C SER A 52 10.59 -0.57 6.11
N ARG A 53 9.71 -0.65 5.12
CA ARG A 53 10.08 -0.95 3.73
C ARG A 53 9.34 0.00 2.81
N SER A 54 10.01 0.38 1.74
CA SER A 54 9.44 1.25 0.73
C SER A 54 9.01 0.41 -0.47
N TYR A 55 7.78 0.64 -0.94
CA TYR A 55 7.22 -0.08 -2.08
C TYR A 55 6.60 0.90 -3.05
N SER A 56 6.74 0.62 -4.34
CA SER A 56 6.07 1.39 -5.39
C SER A 56 4.63 0.95 -5.51
N LEU A 57 3.74 1.91 -5.74
CA LEU A 57 2.33 1.61 -5.98
C LEU A 57 2.16 1.11 -7.40
N CYS A 58 1.41 0.03 -7.55
CA CYS A 58 1.19 -0.66 -8.82
C CYS A 58 -0.18 -0.39 -9.42
N ASN A 59 -1.15 0.08 -8.63
CA ASN A 59 -2.47 0.34 -9.17
C ASN A 59 -2.54 1.72 -9.82
N SER A 60 -3.58 1.92 -10.61
CA SER A 60 -3.80 3.20 -11.29
C SER A 60 -4.07 4.30 -10.28
N ASP A 61 -3.57 5.50 -10.54
CA ASP A 61 -3.87 6.67 -9.72
C ASP A 61 -5.34 7.10 -9.78
N ALA A 62 -6.09 6.59 -10.76
CA ALA A 62 -7.53 6.76 -10.82
C ALA A 62 -8.27 5.81 -9.87
N ASP A 63 -7.57 4.79 -9.35
CA ASP A 63 -8.13 3.79 -8.46
C ASP A 63 -8.07 4.33 -7.04
N ARG A 64 -9.21 4.69 -6.50
CA ARG A 64 -9.31 5.33 -5.19
C ARG A 64 -9.67 4.30 -4.13
N GLY A 65 -9.26 4.57 -2.90
CA GLY A 65 -9.66 3.78 -1.75
C GLY A 65 -8.78 2.59 -1.46
N ARG A 66 -7.73 2.36 -2.25
CA ARG A 66 -6.81 1.26 -2.00
C ARG A 66 -5.43 1.57 -2.55
N TYR A 67 -4.43 0.91 -1.99
CA TYR A 67 -3.07 0.90 -2.52
C TYR A 67 -2.69 -0.54 -2.83
N VAL A 68 -2.05 -0.77 -3.95
CA VAL A 68 -1.56 -2.10 -4.33
C VAL A 68 -0.06 -1.99 -4.54
N VAL A 69 0.68 -2.87 -3.88
CA VAL A 69 2.14 -2.92 -4.00
C VAL A 69 2.56 -4.31 -4.48
N GLY A 70 3.64 -4.35 -5.24
CA GLY A 70 4.24 -5.61 -5.66
C GLY A 70 5.37 -5.99 -4.70
N VAL A 71 5.40 -7.25 -4.29
CA VAL A 71 6.42 -7.78 -3.38
C VAL A 71 7.08 -8.96 -4.04
N ALA A 72 8.39 -8.86 -4.22
CA ALA A 72 9.19 -9.94 -4.79
C ALA A 72 9.62 -10.93 -3.71
#